data_acb9eb98c5062ba1bd21031bf7d4b784
#
_entry.id   acb9eb98c5062ba1bd21031bf7d4b784
#
_cell.length_a   1.000
_cell.length_b   1.000
_cell.length_c   1.000
_cell.angle_alpha   90.00
_cell.angle_beta   90.00
_cell.angle_gamma   90.00
#
_symmetry.space_group_name_H-M   'P 1'
#
loop_
_entity.id
_entity.type
_entity.pdbx_description
1 polymer ?
#
loop_
_entity_poly.entity_id
_entity_poly.type
_entity_poly.pdbx_seq_one_letter_code
_entity_poly.pdbx_strand_id
1 'polypeptide(L)'
;MCISQNDVNEAANPSGIVYKYPLMKQLEFMLNNGSALNHPRENISGGSYHEFIVQSFNQIRSNITNFRKRVKQILSITPMPTKYVEYESFTQYMLDSCDSIQDVLNEIFVLGKRDQGYVKLKVFLDNHKSDVEALNSLPQMPGDAPIEYLYRFASKNWSERNRKSLFHPPFEVNKSSHLNYRYSGKEFPSLYLGCSLEVCLAEMNSKNKDDFYAAQFRLCHGETVRVLNLGYRWEEMSPFCLSDASDKQKLDFFKGWFSLFPLMLASSIVKQSKTKDEYVLPQFLMRYIKESTDLDGIRYYSTKRCYIDAWTRNSLNFAFPAKADKKKGYDDFLTKKFELTEPVDLADYADLNQAKIALGNQTYEMLE
;
A
#
# COMPACT_ATOMS: atom_id res chain seq x y z
N MET A 1 20.01 15.73 -19.93
CA MET A 1 20.85 14.59 -20.33
C MET A 1 20.42 14.17 -21.72
N CYS A 2 21.28 14.24 -22.73
CA CYS A 2 20.96 13.73 -24.06
C CYS A 2 20.98 12.20 -24.02
N ILE A 3 19.96 11.55 -24.59
CA ILE A 3 20.00 10.11 -24.87
C ILE A 3 21.20 9.89 -25.75
N SER A 4 22.14 9.04 -25.35
CA SER A 4 23.31 8.74 -26.13
C SER A 4 22.94 7.89 -27.36
N GLN A 5 23.74 7.98 -28.44
CA GLN A 5 23.57 7.13 -29.62
C GLN A 5 23.65 5.64 -29.27
N ASN A 6 24.30 5.28 -28.15
CA ASN A 6 24.37 3.91 -27.63
C ASN A 6 23.04 3.44 -27.04
N ASP A 7 22.28 4.32 -26.38
CA ASP A 7 20.94 3.97 -25.83
C ASP A 7 19.94 3.68 -26.97
N VAL A 8 20.13 4.33 -28.15
CA VAL A 8 19.30 4.08 -29.33
C VAL A 8 19.73 2.77 -30.04
N ASN A 9 21.01 2.43 -30.04
CA ASN A 9 21.52 1.21 -30.66
C ASN A 9 21.24 -0.04 -29.82
N GLU A 10 21.23 0.05 -28.48
CA GLU A 10 20.75 -1.04 -27.62
C GLU A 10 19.24 -1.29 -27.82
N ALA A 11 18.47 -0.25 -28.13
CA ALA A 11 17.05 -0.38 -28.47
C ALA A 11 16.80 -1.11 -29.81
N ALA A 12 17.81 -1.30 -30.67
CA ALA A 12 17.67 -1.93 -31.97
C ALA A 12 17.99 -3.45 -32.03
N ASN A 13 18.21 -4.11 -30.88
CA ASN A 13 18.55 -5.52 -30.78
C ASN A 13 17.32 -6.44 -30.85
N PRO A 14 17.28 -7.49 -31.73
CA PRO A 14 16.06 -8.29 -31.99
C PRO A 14 15.58 -9.20 -30.85
N SER A 15 16.28 -9.29 -29.73
CA SER A 15 15.93 -10.17 -28.58
C SER A 15 14.90 -9.59 -27.62
N GLY A 16 13.93 -8.83 -28.05
CA GLY A 16 12.68 -8.45 -27.36
C GLY A 16 12.70 -7.96 -25.89
N ILE A 17 13.63 -8.45 -25.09
CA ILE A 17 13.75 -8.19 -23.64
C ILE A 17 14.48 -6.86 -23.38
N VAL A 18 15.46 -6.52 -24.20
CA VAL A 18 16.28 -5.31 -24.04
C VAL A 18 15.47 -4.03 -24.31
N TYR A 19 14.40 -4.12 -25.10
CA TYR A 19 13.57 -2.97 -25.48
C TYR A 19 12.63 -2.44 -24.37
N LYS A 20 12.18 -3.32 -23.45
CA LYS A 20 11.29 -2.90 -22.35
C LYS A 20 12.05 -2.09 -21.29
N TYR A 21 13.30 -2.40 -21.05
CA TYR A 21 14.10 -1.83 -19.96
C TYR A 21 14.50 -0.35 -20.17
N PRO A 22 14.98 0.11 -21.32
CA PRO A 22 15.31 1.51 -21.53
C PRO A 22 14.11 2.43 -21.43
N LEU A 23 12.94 2.02 -21.96
CA LEU A 23 11.69 2.79 -21.87
C LEU A 23 11.16 2.85 -20.42
N MET A 24 11.25 1.75 -19.68
CA MET A 24 10.90 1.73 -18.26
C MET A 24 11.82 2.64 -17.44
N LYS A 25 13.14 2.63 -17.67
CA LYS A 25 14.07 3.57 -17.03
C LYS A 25 13.78 5.03 -17.39
N GLN A 26 13.41 5.30 -18.64
CA GLN A 26 13.05 6.65 -19.04
C GLN A 26 11.72 7.09 -18.42
N LEU A 27 10.75 6.20 -18.34
CA LEU A 27 9.48 6.45 -17.65
C LEU A 27 9.75 6.71 -16.16
N GLU A 28 10.58 5.87 -15.52
CA GLU A 28 11.03 6.05 -14.14
C GLU A 28 11.72 7.42 -13.95
N PHE A 29 12.74 7.72 -14.75
CA PHE A 29 13.46 8.99 -14.67
C PHE A 29 12.53 10.19 -14.82
N MET A 30 11.54 10.10 -15.66
CA MET A 30 10.62 11.19 -15.94
C MET A 30 9.53 11.35 -14.91
N LEU A 31 9.03 10.22 -14.38
CA LEU A 31 8.06 10.23 -13.30
C LEU A 31 8.73 10.54 -11.95
N ASN A 32 10.01 10.15 -11.77
CA ASN A 32 10.82 10.47 -10.59
C ASN A 32 11.44 11.87 -10.61
N ASN A 33 11.44 12.55 -11.75
CA ASN A 33 11.97 13.91 -11.84
C ASN A 33 11.11 14.86 -10.97
N GLY A 34 11.47 15.04 -9.72
CA GLY A 34 10.71 15.72 -8.68
C GLY A 34 10.04 14.80 -7.66
N SER A 35 10.47 13.56 -7.56
CA SER A 35 9.94 12.56 -6.61
C SER A 35 8.44 12.26 -6.74
N ALA A 36 7.86 12.45 -7.94
CA ALA A 36 6.41 12.28 -8.15
C ALA A 36 5.91 10.86 -7.88
N LEU A 37 6.76 9.83 -8.10
CA LEU A 37 6.43 8.42 -7.83
C LEU A 37 6.75 7.96 -6.41
N ASN A 38 7.43 8.78 -5.61
CA ASN A 38 7.76 8.37 -4.25
C ASN A 38 6.53 8.42 -3.35
N HIS A 39 6.23 7.32 -2.70
CA HIS A 39 5.23 7.23 -1.65
C HIS A 39 5.72 6.24 -0.57
N PRO A 40 5.39 6.43 0.69
CA PRO A 40 4.65 7.57 1.26
C PRO A 40 5.44 8.89 1.17
N ARG A 41 4.71 10.01 1.13
CA ARG A 41 5.28 11.37 1.02
C ARG A 41 4.92 12.22 2.21
N GLU A 42 5.87 13.06 2.63
CA GLU A 42 5.61 14.11 3.61
C GLU A 42 5.12 15.38 2.93
N ASN A 43 4.05 15.96 3.45
CA ASN A 43 3.63 17.31 3.07
C ASN A 43 4.48 18.32 3.81
N ILE A 44 5.60 18.70 3.21
CA ILE A 44 6.57 19.66 3.77
C ILE A 44 6.11 21.11 3.54
N SER A 45 5.19 21.33 2.60
CA SER A 45 4.80 22.69 2.17
C SER A 45 3.85 23.43 3.13
N GLY A 46 3.35 22.75 4.17
CA GLY A 46 2.41 23.35 5.12
C GLY A 46 0.99 23.61 4.59
N GLY A 47 0.74 23.37 3.30
CA GLY A 47 -0.58 23.52 2.66
C GLY A 47 -1.58 22.44 3.10
N SER A 48 -2.82 22.54 2.63
CA SER A 48 -3.84 21.52 2.88
C SER A 48 -3.46 20.16 2.24
N TYR A 49 -4.00 19.07 2.77
CA TYR A 49 -3.83 17.76 2.17
C TYR A 49 -4.32 17.73 0.71
N HIS A 50 -5.49 18.32 0.46
CA HIS A 50 -6.07 18.40 -0.88
C HIS A 50 -5.16 19.16 -1.87
N GLU A 51 -4.68 20.34 -1.50
CA GLU A 51 -3.77 21.13 -2.35
C GLU A 51 -2.49 20.36 -2.69
N PHE A 52 -1.92 19.68 -1.70
CA PHE A 52 -0.71 18.88 -1.91
C PHE A 52 -0.93 17.73 -2.89
N ILE A 53 -2.07 17.03 -2.82
CA ILE A 53 -2.41 15.96 -3.77
C ILE A 53 -2.63 16.54 -5.17
N VAL A 54 -3.38 17.64 -5.30
CA VAL A 54 -3.62 18.32 -6.60
C VAL A 54 -2.30 18.73 -7.24
N GLN A 55 -1.37 19.30 -6.48
CA GLN A 55 -0.03 19.65 -6.97
C GLN A 55 0.75 18.40 -7.42
N SER A 56 0.68 17.30 -6.65
CA SER A 56 1.31 16.04 -7.01
C SER A 56 0.74 15.48 -8.31
N PHE A 57 -0.56 15.50 -8.50
CA PHE A 57 -1.21 15.05 -9.74
C PHE A 57 -0.87 15.95 -10.92
N ASN A 58 -0.81 17.27 -10.74
CA ASN A 58 -0.37 18.20 -11.79
C ASN A 58 1.10 17.92 -12.20
N GLN A 59 1.97 17.59 -11.25
CA GLN A 59 3.34 17.17 -11.56
C GLN A 59 3.37 15.88 -12.39
N ILE A 60 2.56 14.87 -12.04
CA ILE A 60 2.42 13.63 -12.81
C ILE A 60 1.94 13.93 -14.24
N ARG A 61 0.89 14.73 -14.40
CA ARG A 61 0.35 15.14 -15.73
C ARG A 61 1.42 15.82 -16.57
N SER A 62 2.16 16.75 -15.98
CA SER A 62 3.25 17.46 -16.66
C SER A 62 4.35 16.49 -17.10
N ASN A 63 4.78 15.59 -16.21
CA ASN A 63 5.81 14.62 -16.50
C ASN A 63 5.38 13.66 -17.63
N ILE A 64 4.15 13.16 -17.60
CA ILE A 64 3.59 12.30 -18.65
C ILE A 64 3.51 13.05 -19.99
N THR A 65 3.06 14.29 -19.98
CA THR A 65 2.99 15.13 -21.20
C THR A 65 4.37 15.31 -21.82
N ASN A 66 5.36 15.63 -21.01
CA ASN A 66 6.74 15.78 -21.46
C ASN A 66 7.32 14.46 -22.00
N PHE A 67 6.99 13.35 -21.35
CA PHE A 67 7.36 12.01 -21.82
C PHE A 67 6.77 11.72 -23.20
N ARG A 68 5.47 11.83 -23.34
CA ARG A 68 4.78 11.58 -24.61
C ARG A 68 5.36 12.44 -25.75
N LYS A 69 5.67 13.72 -25.46
CA LYS A 69 6.30 14.62 -26.43
C LYS A 69 7.68 14.12 -26.87
N ARG A 70 8.54 13.73 -25.92
CA ARG A 70 9.88 13.20 -26.21
C ARG A 70 9.82 11.88 -26.99
N VAL A 71 8.94 10.99 -26.60
CA VAL A 71 8.78 9.71 -27.32
C VAL A 71 8.29 9.94 -28.74
N LYS A 72 7.34 10.84 -28.98
CA LYS A 72 6.94 11.21 -30.36
C LYS A 72 8.09 11.77 -31.18
N GLN A 73 8.98 12.57 -30.59
CA GLN A 73 10.18 13.06 -31.25
C GLN A 73 11.14 11.91 -31.64
N ILE A 74 11.34 10.94 -30.75
CA ILE A 74 12.19 9.77 -31.04
C ILE A 74 11.57 8.92 -32.16
N LEU A 75 10.26 8.69 -32.11
CA LEU A 75 9.54 7.91 -33.12
C LEU A 75 9.50 8.56 -34.51
N SER A 76 9.59 9.88 -34.58
CA SER A 76 9.70 10.57 -35.88
C SER A 76 11.04 10.32 -36.57
N ILE A 77 12.06 9.87 -35.83
CA ILE A 77 13.42 9.62 -36.33
C ILE A 77 13.67 8.11 -36.53
N THR A 78 13.03 7.26 -35.75
CA THR A 78 13.24 5.81 -35.78
C THR A 78 11.87 5.09 -35.68
N PRO A 79 11.43 4.36 -36.73
CA PRO A 79 10.18 3.61 -36.67
C PRO A 79 10.29 2.51 -35.61
N MET A 80 9.48 2.62 -34.58
CA MET A 80 9.43 1.64 -33.48
C MET A 80 8.29 0.63 -33.63
N PRO A 81 8.47 -0.60 -33.11
CA PRO A 81 7.44 -1.63 -33.16
C PRO A 81 6.23 -1.32 -32.26
N THR A 82 5.14 -2.07 -32.48
CA THR A 82 3.81 -2.03 -31.83
C THR A 82 3.76 -1.88 -30.31
N LYS A 83 4.85 -2.13 -29.62
CA LYS A 83 4.94 -2.04 -28.13
C LYS A 83 4.83 -0.60 -27.56
N TYR A 84 4.95 0.42 -28.37
CA TYR A 84 4.79 1.82 -27.93
C TYR A 84 3.34 2.16 -27.54
N VAL A 85 2.37 1.57 -28.23
CA VAL A 85 0.94 1.77 -27.95
C VAL A 85 0.59 1.41 -26.49
N GLU A 86 1.28 0.42 -25.92
CA GLU A 86 1.07 -0.03 -24.54
C GLU A 86 1.44 1.06 -23.52
N TYR A 87 2.57 1.79 -23.75
CA TYR A 87 2.99 2.86 -22.81
C TYR A 87 2.10 4.10 -22.86
N GLU A 88 1.58 4.44 -24.04
CA GLU A 88 0.60 5.51 -24.16
C GLU A 88 -0.67 5.16 -23.39
N SER A 89 -1.11 3.90 -23.49
CA SER A 89 -2.26 3.38 -22.73
C SER A 89 -2.01 3.39 -21.22
N PHE A 90 -0.85 2.93 -20.73
CA PHE A 90 -0.53 2.92 -19.29
C PHE A 90 -0.50 4.34 -18.71
N THR A 91 0.14 5.28 -19.42
CA THR A 91 0.15 6.67 -18.97
C THR A 91 -1.24 7.29 -19.03
N GLN A 92 -2.12 6.84 -19.93
CA GLN A 92 -3.52 7.28 -19.95
C GLN A 92 -4.30 6.74 -18.76
N TYR A 93 -4.15 5.46 -18.40
CA TYR A 93 -4.78 4.92 -17.19
C TYR A 93 -4.40 5.71 -15.93
N MET A 94 -3.13 6.10 -15.78
CA MET A 94 -2.70 6.94 -14.67
C MET A 94 -3.35 8.34 -14.69
N LEU A 95 -3.47 8.97 -15.87
CA LEU A 95 -4.11 10.29 -16.01
C LEU A 95 -5.60 10.21 -15.64
N ASP A 96 -6.32 9.24 -16.18
CA ASP A 96 -7.75 9.03 -15.91
C ASP A 96 -8.00 8.77 -14.42
N SER A 97 -7.09 8.04 -13.78
CA SER A 97 -7.15 7.80 -12.34
C SER A 97 -6.81 9.04 -11.51
N CYS A 98 -5.84 9.87 -11.94
CA CYS A 98 -5.60 11.17 -11.32
C CYS A 98 -6.85 12.04 -11.32
N ASP A 99 -7.56 12.09 -12.46
CA ASP A 99 -8.78 12.87 -12.61
C ASP A 99 -9.90 12.32 -11.71
N SER A 100 -10.10 11.01 -11.71
CA SER A 100 -11.11 10.34 -10.88
C SER A 100 -10.87 10.54 -9.38
N ILE A 101 -9.63 10.36 -8.91
CA ILE A 101 -9.29 10.55 -7.50
C ILE A 101 -9.34 12.04 -7.11
N GLN A 102 -8.94 12.93 -8.01
CA GLN A 102 -9.10 14.37 -7.77
C GLN A 102 -10.57 14.76 -7.62
N ASP A 103 -11.47 14.19 -8.40
CA ASP A 103 -12.91 14.40 -8.28
C ASP A 103 -13.46 13.91 -6.93
N VAL A 104 -13.00 12.74 -6.44
CA VAL A 104 -13.31 12.25 -5.09
C VAL A 104 -12.90 13.29 -4.04
N LEU A 105 -11.67 13.80 -4.13
CA LEU A 105 -11.13 14.75 -3.16
C LEU A 105 -11.82 16.11 -3.23
N ASN A 106 -12.21 16.57 -4.43
CA ASN A 106 -12.99 17.80 -4.61
C ASN A 106 -14.37 17.70 -3.93
N GLU A 107 -15.08 16.57 -4.06
CA GLU A 107 -16.36 16.36 -3.34
C GLU A 107 -16.16 16.46 -1.83
N ILE A 108 -15.08 15.87 -1.30
CA ILE A 108 -14.82 15.85 0.14
C ILE A 108 -14.39 17.22 0.68
N PHE A 109 -13.37 17.83 0.05
CA PHE A 109 -12.65 18.95 0.64
C PHE A 109 -13.05 20.31 0.10
N VAL A 110 -13.57 20.38 -1.13
CA VAL A 110 -14.03 21.64 -1.74
C VAL A 110 -15.54 21.82 -1.54
N LEU A 111 -16.32 20.76 -1.78
CA LEU A 111 -17.77 20.83 -1.71
C LEU A 111 -18.34 20.39 -0.36
N GLY A 112 -17.51 19.81 0.53
CA GLY A 112 -17.93 19.31 1.85
C GLY A 112 -18.85 18.09 1.82
N LYS A 113 -18.97 17.41 0.67
CA LYS A 113 -19.91 16.31 0.42
C LYS A 113 -19.24 14.96 0.61
N ARG A 114 -18.94 14.57 1.85
CA ARG A 114 -18.18 13.34 2.16
C ARG A 114 -18.83 12.08 1.61
N ASP A 115 -20.16 11.96 1.70
CA ASP A 115 -20.87 10.77 1.21
C ASP A 115 -20.80 10.64 -0.31
N GLN A 116 -20.87 11.75 -1.05
CA GLN A 116 -20.70 11.77 -2.50
C GLN A 116 -19.26 11.41 -2.88
N GLY A 117 -18.28 11.89 -2.14
CA GLY A 117 -16.89 11.49 -2.30
C GLY A 117 -16.70 9.97 -2.12
N TYR A 118 -17.35 9.38 -1.11
CA TYR A 118 -17.33 7.93 -0.93
C TYR A 118 -17.99 7.18 -2.11
N VAL A 119 -19.15 7.65 -2.59
CA VAL A 119 -19.83 7.03 -3.74
C VAL A 119 -18.93 7.06 -4.98
N LYS A 120 -18.28 8.19 -5.28
CA LYS A 120 -17.32 8.30 -6.40
C LYS A 120 -16.14 7.35 -6.24
N LEU A 121 -15.56 7.25 -5.04
CA LEU A 121 -14.49 6.30 -4.76
C LEU A 121 -14.92 4.85 -4.97
N LYS A 122 -16.13 4.50 -4.52
CA LYS A 122 -16.69 3.17 -4.73
C LYS A 122 -16.84 2.85 -6.21
N VAL A 123 -17.38 3.76 -7.02
CA VAL A 123 -17.48 3.62 -8.48
C VAL A 123 -16.09 3.45 -9.11
N PHE A 124 -15.10 4.23 -8.69
CA PHE A 124 -13.73 4.09 -9.16
C PHE A 124 -13.19 2.67 -8.88
N LEU A 125 -13.29 2.20 -7.64
CA LEU A 125 -12.80 0.86 -7.26
C LEU A 125 -13.57 -0.27 -7.96
N ASP A 126 -14.88 -0.13 -8.12
CA ASP A 126 -15.71 -1.10 -8.82
C ASP A 126 -15.34 -1.21 -10.31
N ASN A 127 -14.96 -0.10 -10.95
CA ASN A 127 -14.46 -0.07 -12.32
C ASN A 127 -13.03 -0.64 -12.47
N HIS A 128 -12.24 -0.67 -11.38
CA HIS A 128 -10.86 -1.15 -11.37
C HIS A 128 -10.70 -2.51 -10.66
N LYS A 129 -11.76 -3.31 -10.52
CA LYS A 129 -11.68 -4.64 -9.86
C LYS A 129 -10.64 -5.56 -10.50
N SER A 130 -10.55 -5.60 -11.83
CA SER A 130 -9.54 -6.39 -12.54
C SER A 130 -8.11 -5.89 -12.27
N ASP A 131 -7.93 -4.59 -12.10
CA ASP A 131 -6.63 -3.97 -11.79
C ASP A 131 -6.20 -4.29 -10.35
N VAL A 132 -7.15 -4.27 -9.41
CA VAL A 132 -6.94 -4.72 -8.03
C VAL A 132 -6.55 -6.20 -8.01
N GLU A 133 -7.25 -7.05 -8.76
CA GLU A 133 -6.97 -8.48 -8.84
C GLU A 133 -5.60 -8.76 -9.46
N ALA A 134 -5.22 -8.04 -10.51
CA ALA A 134 -3.90 -8.16 -11.14
C ALA A 134 -2.76 -7.87 -10.16
N LEU A 135 -2.91 -6.90 -9.26
CA LEU A 135 -1.90 -6.61 -8.22
C LEU A 135 -1.87 -7.66 -7.10
N ASN A 136 -2.97 -8.39 -6.89
CA ASN A 136 -3.04 -9.43 -5.85
C ASN A 136 -2.61 -10.81 -6.36
N SER A 137 -2.77 -11.07 -7.65
CA SER A 137 -2.54 -12.39 -8.27
C SER A 137 -1.08 -12.62 -8.70
N LEU A 138 -0.18 -11.70 -8.39
CA LEU A 138 1.22 -11.87 -8.77
C LEU A 138 1.83 -13.11 -8.15
N PRO A 139 2.52 -13.93 -8.95
CA PRO A 139 3.47 -14.89 -8.41
C PRO A 139 4.47 -14.12 -7.55
N GLN A 140 4.92 -14.74 -6.48
CA GLN A 140 5.93 -14.15 -5.61
C GLN A 140 7.07 -13.58 -6.44
N MET A 141 7.40 -12.31 -6.22
CA MET A 141 8.51 -11.69 -6.91
C MET A 141 9.79 -12.50 -6.64
N PRO A 142 10.73 -12.64 -7.59
CA PRO A 142 11.98 -13.31 -7.34
C PRO A 142 12.64 -12.74 -6.08
N GLY A 143 12.88 -13.61 -5.08
CA GLY A 143 13.38 -13.21 -3.76
C GLY A 143 12.29 -12.93 -2.70
N ASP A 144 11.00 -13.11 -3.03
CA ASP A 144 9.93 -13.08 -2.05
C ASP A 144 9.78 -14.44 -1.36
N ALA A 145 10.13 -14.48 -0.09
CA ALA A 145 9.45 -15.43 0.79
C ALA A 145 7.97 -15.02 0.91
N PRO A 146 7.02 -15.98 0.92
CA PRO A 146 5.64 -15.67 1.28
C PRO A 146 5.66 -14.93 2.62
N ILE A 147 4.78 -13.91 2.76
CA ILE A 147 4.57 -13.32 4.07
C ILE A 147 3.77 -14.36 4.86
N GLU A 148 4.47 -15.32 5.42
CA GLU A 148 3.87 -16.40 6.22
C GLU A 148 3.44 -15.90 7.59
N TYR A 149 4.18 -14.89 8.10
CA TYR A 149 4.02 -14.39 9.45
C TYR A 149 3.87 -12.88 9.46
N LEU A 150 2.93 -12.42 10.26
CA LEU A 150 2.70 -11.00 10.54
C LEU A 150 2.87 -10.77 12.04
N TYR A 151 3.06 -9.52 12.43
CA TYR A 151 3.37 -9.15 13.82
C TYR A 151 2.48 -8.03 14.31
N ARG A 152 2.25 -7.97 15.61
CA ARG A 152 1.59 -6.85 16.26
C ARG A 152 2.20 -6.55 17.62
N PHE A 153 2.24 -5.26 17.95
CA PHE A 153 2.63 -4.77 19.26
C PHE A 153 1.42 -4.27 20.03
N ALA A 154 1.48 -4.44 21.37
CA ALA A 154 0.58 -3.79 22.31
C ALA A 154 1.40 -3.10 23.41
N SER A 155 1.05 -1.86 23.76
CA SER A 155 1.73 -1.12 24.81
C SER A 155 1.38 -1.69 26.18
N LYS A 156 2.40 -1.91 27.02
CA LYS A 156 2.24 -2.36 28.41
C LYS A 156 1.43 -1.40 29.27
N ASN A 157 1.39 -0.12 28.90
CA ASN A 157 0.64 0.91 29.64
C ASN A 157 -0.89 0.73 29.54
N TRP A 158 -1.38 0.03 28.50
CA TRP A 158 -2.80 -0.08 28.19
C TRP A 158 -3.28 -1.52 27.99
N SER A 159 -2.37 -2.47 28.04
CA SER A 159 -2.63 -3.86 27.62
C SER A 159 -2.10 -4.85 28.63
N GLU A 160 -2.88 -5.90 28.86
CA GLU A 160 -2.42 -7.08 29.57
C GLU A 160 -1.62 -8.00 28.65
N ARG A 161 -0.75 -8.85 29.20
CA ARG A 161 -0.01 -9.85 28.46
C ARG A 161 -0.90 -11.04 28.14
N ASN A 162 -1.82 -10.86 27.19
CA ASN A 162 -2.70 -11.93 26.71
C ASN A 162 -3.01 -11.74 25.20
N ARG A 163 -3.49 -12.78 24.52
CA ARG A 163 -3.83 -12.76 23.10
C ARG A 163 -4.90 -11.72 22.78
N LYS A 164 -5.89 -11.50 23.66
CA LYS A 164 -6.97 -10.54 23.45
C LYS A 164 -6.46 -9.11 23.29
N SER A 165 -5.43 -8.74 24.03
CA SER A 165 -4.80 -7.41 23.93
C SER A 165 -4.03 -7.21 22.62
N LEU A 166 -3.59 -8.27 21.97
CA LEU A 166 -2.87 -8.25 20.68
C LEU A 166 -3.79 -8.40 19.47
N PHE A 167 -5.11 -8.57 19.69
CA PHE A 167 -6.09 -8.60 18.61
C PHE A 167 -6.64 -7.19 18.30
N HIS A 168 -7.64 -7.04 17.44
CA HIS A 168 -8.28 -5.74 17.23
C HIS A 168 -9.00 -5.29 18.52
N PRO A 169 -9.17 -3.97 18.75
CA PRO A 169 -9.95 -3.51 19.89
C PRO A 169 -11.37 -4.12 19.88
N PRO A 170 -11.91 -4.58 21.03
CA PRO A 170 -13.30 -5.03 21.09
C PRO A 170 -14.26 -3.93 20.61
N PHE A 171 -15.40 -4.30 20.06
CA PHE A 171 -16.36 -3.35 19.48
C PHE A 171 -16.80 -2.26 20.46
N GLU A 172 -17.02 -2.61 21.72
CA GLU A 172 -17.40 -1.65 22.79
C GLU A 172 -16.31 -0.63 23.08
N VAL A 173 -15.04 -1.06 23.04
CA VAL A 173 -13.86 -0.19 23.26
C VAL A 173 -13.66 0.74 22.06
N ASN A 174 -13.79 0.22 20.85
CA ASN A 174 -13.62 1.02 19.63
C ASN A 174 -14.63 2.17 19.57
N LYS A 175 -15.90 1.93 19.94
CA LYS A 175 -16.96 2.95 19.92
C LYS A 175 -16.73 4.06 20.94
N SER A 176 -16.16 3.74 22.09
CA SER A 176 -15.87 4.71 23.16
C SER A 176 -14.54 5.44 22.97
N SER A 177 -13.65 4.92 22.12
CA SER A 177 -12.34 5.51 21.90
C SER A 177 -12.44 6.74 21.01
N HIS A 178 -11.63 7.77 21.34
CA HIS A 178 -11.40 8.92 20.47
C HIS A 178 -10.25 8.67 19.48
N LEU A 179 -9.79 7.42 19.37
CA LEU A 179 -8.67 7.05 18.53
C LEU A 179 -9.10 7.10 17.05
N ASN A 180 -8.38 7.88 16.29
CA ASN A 180 -8.58 8.05 14.86
C ASN A 180 -7.32 7.54 14.15
N TYR A 181 -7.41 6.31 13.66
CA TYR A 181 -6.32 5.69 12.90
C TYR A 181 -6.54 5.85 11.40
N ARG A 182 -5.45 5.76 10.64
CA ARG A 182 -5.49 5.94 9.18
C ARG A 182 -6.45 4.98 8.48
N TYR A 183 -6.43 3.71 8.86
CA TYR A 183 -7.23 2.63 8.26
C TYR A 183 -8.26 2.05 9.24
N SER A 184 -8.85 2.87 10.09
CA SER A 184 -9.97 2.49 10.96
C SER A 184 -10.95 3.64 11.10
N GLY A 185 -12.24 3.34 11.00
CA GLY A 185 -13.29 4.28 11.34
C GLY A 185 -13.75 4.12 12.80
N LYS A 186 -14.53 5.10 13.30
CA LYS A 186 -15.22 4.97 14.59
C LYS A 186 -16.27 3.86 14.54
N GLU A 187 -16.75 3.51 13.36
CA GLU A 187 -17.86 2.57 13.17
C GLU A 187 -17.44 1.11 13.30
N PHE A 188 -16.17 0.80 13.06
CA PHE A 188 -15.64 -0.57 13.11
C PHE A 188 -14.17 -0.60 13.52
N PRO A 189 -13.76 -1.57 14.34
CA PRO A 189 -12.37 -1.80 14.67
C PRO A 189 -11.65 -2.44 13.48
N SER A 190 -10.31 -2.33 13.46
CA SER A 190 -9.46 -2.99 12.48
C SER A 190 -8.29 -3.70 13.16
N LEU A 191 -7.95 -4.88 12.66
CA LEU A 191 -6.73 -5.59 13.02
C LEU A 191 -5.58 -5.06 12.18
N TYR A 192 -4.59 -4.44 12.82
CA TYR A 192 -3.36 -3.95 12.19
C TYR A 192 -2.23 -4.93 12.42
N LEU A 193 -1.56 -5.33 11.36
CA LEU A 193 -0.43 -6.25 11.40
C LEU A 193 0.72 -5.69 10.57
N GLY A 194 1.94 -5.80 11.08
CA GLY A 194 3.17 -5.47 10.34
C GLY A 194 3.84 -6.73 9.81
N CYS A 195 4.56 -6.64 8.70
CA CYS A 195 5.34 -7.75 8.17
C CYS A 195 6.66 -7.99 8.90
N SER A 196 7.05 -7.10 9.82
CA SER A 196 8.23 -7.25 10.68
C SER A 196 8.02 -6.60 12.04
N LEU A 197 8.84 -6.99 13.03
CA LEU A 197 8.83 -6.36 14.36
C LEU A 197 9.31 -4.91 14.28
N GLU A 198 10.21 -4.59 13.35
CA GLU A 198 10.75 -3.25 13.11
C GLU A 198 9.64 -2.29 12.65
N VAL A 199 8.80 -2.72 11.70
CA VAL A 199 7.68 -1.88 11.25
C VAL A 199 6.65 -1.69 12.36
N CYS A 200 6.39 -2.72 13.18
CA CYS A 200 5.51 -2.58 14.33
C CYS A 200 6.05 -1.55 15.33
N LEU A 201 7.35 -1.56 15.62
CA LEU A 201 7.99 -0.59 16.51
C LEU A 201 7.91 0.83 15.93
N ALA A 202 8.15 0.99 14.63
CA ALA A 202 8.03 2.27 13.95
C ALA A 202 6.60 2.86 14.03
N GLU A 203 5.57 2.02 13.86
CA GLU A 203 4.17 2.46 13.95
C GLU A 203 3.78 2.90 15.36
N MET A 204 4.44 2.37 16.39
CA MET A 204 4.24 2.80 17.78
C MET A 204 4.90 4.15 18.09
N ASN A 205 5.63 4.77 17.16
CA ASN A 205 6.41 6.00 17.34
C ASN A 205 7.40 5.91 18.52
N SER A 206 7.88 4.74 18.85
CA SER A 206 8.79 4.49 19.96
C SER A 206 10.13 3.97 19.44
N LYS A 207 11.20 4.34 20.16
CA LYS A 207 12.55 3.75 19.99
C LYS A 207 12.82 2.64 21.01
N ASN A 208 11.99 2.54 22.03
CA ASN A 208 12.16 1.59 23.11
C ASN A 208 11.18 0.41 22.92
N LYS A 209 11.72 -0.75 22.53
CA LYS A 209 10.96 -1.98 22.41
C LYS A 209 10.43 -2.50 23.77
N ASP A 210 11.11 -2.15 24.86
CA ASP A 210 10.82 -2.69 26.18
C ASP A 210 9.45 -2.25 26.73
N ASP A 211 8.81 -1.26 26.10
CA ASP A 211 7.47 -0.78 26.46
C ASP A 211 6.32 -1.63 25.88
N PHE A 212 6.66 -2.73 25.15
CA PHE A 212 5.66 -3.46 24.37
C PHE A 212 5.66 -4.96 24.64
N TYR A 213 4.44 -5.53 24.49
CA TYR A 213 4.24 -6.94 24.19
C TYR A 213 4.17 -7.14 22.67
N ALA A 214 4.61 -8.30 22.18
CA ALA A 214 4.53 -8.68 20.79
C ALA A 214 3.88 -10.06 20.63
N ALA A 215 3.11 -10.24 19.56
CA ALA A 215 2.65 -11.56 19.11
C ALA A 215 2.89 -11.71 17.61
N GLN A 216 3.09 -12.94 17.19
CA GLN A 216 3.18 -13.34 15.79
C GLN A 216 1.83 -13.93 15.37
N PHE A 217 1.40 -13.57 14.16
CA PHE A 217 0.16 -14.00 13.53
C PHE A 217 0.45 -14.79 12.29
N ARG A 218 -0.39 -15.76 12.00
CA ARG A 218 -0.45 -16.43 10.70
C ARG A 218 -1.91 -16.71 10.32
N LEU A 219 -2.13 -17.05 9.07
CA LEU A 219 -3.44 -17.53 8.62
C LEU A 219 -3.72 -18.92 9.18
N CYS A 220 -4.94 -19.18 9.59
CA CYS A 220 -5.40 -20.52 9.93
C CYS A 220 -5.23 -21.46 8.72
N HIS A 221 -5.06 -22.75 8.99
CA HIS A 221 -4.84 -23.74 7.91
C HIS A 221 -5.97 -23.73 6.89
N GLY A 222 -5.61 -23.60 5.61
CA GLY A 222 -6.56 -23.54 4.50
C GLY A 222 -7.21 -22.18 4.26
N GLU A 223 -6.97 -21.19 5.12
CA GLU A 223 -7.48 -19.83 4.94
C GLU A 223 -6.58 -19.01 4.00
N THR A 224 -7.21 -18.09 3.30
CA THR A 224 -6.54 -17.11 2.43
C THR A 224 -7.10 -15.73 2.71
N VAL A 225 -6.33 -14.69 2.39
CA VAL A 225 -6.78 -13.30 2.44
C VAL A 225 -6.57 -12.61 1.10
N ARG A 226 -7.58 -11.85 0.68
CA ARG A 226 -7.52 -11.00 -0.51
C ARG A 226 -7.44 -9.55 -0.05
N VAL A 227 -6.42 -8.84 -0.48
CA VAL A 227 -6.16 -7.47 -0.03
C VAL A 227 -6.18 -6.47 -1.18
N LEU A 228 -6.68 -5.27 -0.93
CA LEU A 228 -6.39 -4.12 -1.78
C LEU A 228 -4.91 -3.79 -1.60
N ASN A 229 -4.10 -4.09 -2.60
CA ASN A 229 -2.67 -3.95 -2.49
C ASN A 229 -2.20 -2.57 -2.97
N LEU A 230 -1.95 -1.67 -2.04
CA LEU A 230 -1.36 -0.35 -2.27
C LEU A 230 0.12 -0.29 -1.86
N GLY A 231 0.74 -1.44 -1.59
CA GLY A 231 2.12 -1.59 -1.15
C GLY A 231 3.08 -1.96 -2.27
N TYR A 232 2.90 -1.44 -3.49
CA TYR A 232 3.86 -1.60 -4.57
C TYR A 232 4.53 -0.28 -4.92
N ARG A 233 5.87 -0.31 -4.91
CA ARG A 233 6.71 0.83 -5.29
C ARG A 233 7.26 0.63 -6.69
N TRP A 234 7.66 1.74 -7.29
CA TRP A 234 8.26 1.73 -8.62
C TRP A 234 9.52 0.85 -8.72
N GLU A 235 10.36 0.87 -7.69
CA GLU A 235 11.61 0.11 -7.63
C GLU A 235 11.40 -1.41 -7.71
N GLU A 236 10.21 -1.88 -7.36
CA GLU A 236 9.83 -3.30 -7.45
C GLU A 236 9.40 -3.71 -8.86
N MET A 237 9.15 -2.75 -9.76
CA MET A 237 8.70 -3.02 -11.13
C MET A 237 9.79 -3.64 -12.00
N SER A 238 11.04 -3.20 -11.83
CA SER A 238 12.18 -3.69 -12.62
C SER A 238 12.43 -5.19 -12.41
N PRO A 239 12.53 -5.72 -11.17
CA PRO A 239 12.63 -7.16 -10.93
C PRO A 239 11.46 -7.95 -11.52
N PHE A 240 10.24 -7.40 -11.47
CA PHE A 240 9.08 -8.05 -12.05
C PHE A 240 9.15 -8.15 -13.58
N CYS A 241 9.69 -7.14 -14.26
CA CYS A 241 9.95 -7.20 -15.70
C CYS A 241 10.87 -8.36 -16.10
N LEU A 242 11.82 -8.70 -15.22
CA LEU A 242 12.80 -9.76 -15.42
C LEU A 242 12.34 -11.14 -14.93
N SER A 243 11.17 -11.22 -14.28
CA SER A 243 10.61 -12.48 -13.79
C SER A 243 10.12 -13.38 -14.92
N ASP A 244 9.90 -14.67 -14.60
CA ASP A 244 9.34 -15.67 -15.51
C ASP A 244 7.82 -15.54 -15.74
N ALA A 245 7.19 -14.48 -15.19
CA ALA A 245 5.79 -14.19 -15.44
C ALA A 245 5.53 -14.01 -16.95
N SER A 246 4.37 -14.50 -17.41
CA SER A 246 3.98 -14.34 -18.81
C SER A 246 3.82 -12.86 -19.18
N ASP A 247 3.95 -12.56 -20.47
CA ASP A 247 3.78 -11.18 -20.97
C ASP A 247 2.41 -10.60 -20.61
N LYS A 248 1.36 -11.44 -20.61
CA LYS A 248 0.02 -11.04 -20.19
C LYS A 248 -0.01 -10.64 -18.71
N GLN A 249 0.57 -11.45 -17.82
CA GLN A 249 0.63 -11.13 -16.39
C GLN A 249 1.40 -9.84 -16.13
N LYS A 250 2.52 -9.64 -16.83
CA LYS A 250 3.29 -8.39 -16.75
C LYS A 250 2.46 -7.19 -17.19
N LEU A 251 1.74 -7.32 -18.29
CA LEU A 251 0.90 -6.27 -18.85
C LEU A 251 -0.25 -5.91 -17.90
N ASP A 252 -0.97 -6.91 -17.39
CA ASP A 252 -2.08 -6.72 -16.44
C ASP A 252 -1.58 -6.08 -15.15
N PHE A 253 -0.41 -6.48 -14.65
CA PHE A 253 0.20 -5.87 -13.49
C PHE A 253 0.55 -4.39 -13.69
N PHE A 254 1.21 -4.06 -14.80
CA PHE A 254 1.55 -2.67 -15.12
C PHE A 254 0.30 -1.81 -15.25
N LYS A 255 -0.71 -2.31 -15.96
CA LYS A 255 -2.00 -1.64 -16.07
C LYS A 255 -2.58 -1.38 -14.68
N GLY A 256 -2.66 -2.40 -13.83
CA GLY A 256 -3.17 -2.29 -12.47
C GLY A 256 -2.37 -1.27 -11.64
N TRP A 257 -1.05 -1.30 -11.72
CA TRP A 257 -0.20 -0.36 -11.00
C TRP A 257 -0.42 1.08 -11.46
N PHE A 258 -0.43 1.33 -12.77
CA PHE A 258 -0.66 2.69 -13.32
C PHE A 258 -2.06 3.20 -12.99
N SER A 259 -3.07 2.33 -13.04
CA SER A 259 -4.45 2.69 -12.69
C SER A 259 -4.61 3.02 -11.20
N LEU A 260 -3.92 2.30 -10.30
CA LEU A 260 -4.09 2.47 -8.85
C LEU A 260 -3.03 3.39 -8.21
N PHE A 261 -1.98 3.78 -8.95
CA PHE A 261 -0.90 4.61 -8.39
C PHE A 261 -1.38 5.94 -7.81
N PRO A 262 -2.29 6.72 -8.44
CA PRO A 262 -2.81 7.95 -7.84
C PRO A 262 -3.52 7.71 -6.49
N LEU A 263 -4.22 6.57 -6.34
CA LEU A 263 -4.82 6.16 -5.08
C LEU A 263 -3.77 5.77 -4.04
N MET A 264 -2.73 5.01 -4.44
CA MET A 264 -1.59 4.67 -3.58
C MET A 264 -0.91 5.94 -3.04
N LEU A 265 -0.63 6.91 -3.92
CA LEU A 265 -0.04 8.19 -3.54
C LEU A 265 -0.94 8.94 -2.56
N ALA A 266 -2.20 9.17 -2.91
CA ALA A 266 -3.13 9.93 -2.09
C ALA A 266 -3.36 9.30 -0.70
N SER A 267 -3.41 7.97 -0.60
CA SER A 267 -3.60 7.27 0.67
C SER A 267 -2.34 7.19 1.55
N SER A 268 -1.16 7.51 1.03
CA SER A 268 0.13 7.39 1.73
C SER A 268 0.77 8.73 2.14
N ILE A 269 0.09 9.87 1.97
CA ILE A 269 0.60 11.16 2.39
C ILE A 269 0.66 11.27 3.91
N VAL A 270 1.77 11.81 4.39
CA VAL A 270 1.96 12.15 5.80
C VAL A 270 1.83 13.66 5.94
N LYS A 271 0.89 14.10 6.76
CA LYS A 271 0.73 15.51 7.11
C LYS A 271 0.88 15.69 8.61
N GLN A 272 1.71 16.63 9.00
CA GLN A 272 1.85 17.03 10.42
C GLN A 272 0.79 18.08 10.78
N SER A 273 -0.49 17.73 10.66
CA SER A 273 -1.57 18.63 11.02
C SER A 273 -2.52 18.02 12.07
N LYS A 274 -3.24 18.89 12.78
CA LYS A 274 -4.22 18.45 13.78
C LYS A 274 -5.48 17.84 13.16
N THR A 275 -5.79 18.16 11.91
CA THR A 275 -7.07 17.83 11.25
C THR A 275 -7.16 16.40 10.71
N LYS A 276 -6.02 15.72 10.53
CA LYS A 276 -5.97 14.34 10.00
C LYS A 276 -6.75 14.15 8.68
N ASP A 277 -6.76 15.17 7.81
CA ASP A 277 -7.47 15.14 6.52
C ASP A 277 -6.96 13.99 5.64
N GLU A 278 -5.67 13.67 5.74
CA GLU A 278 -5.02 12.56 5.04
C GLU A 278 -5.52 11.16 5.45
N TYR A 279 -6.38 11.07 6.47
CA TYR A 279 -7.00 9.81 6.89
C TYR A 279 -8.36 9.56 6.24
N VAL A 280 -8.98 10.58 5.64
CA VAL A 280 -10.34 10.47 5.08
C VAL A 280 -10.39 9.43 3.97
N LEU A 281 -9.47 9.53 2.99
CA LEU A 281 -9.42 8.58 1.88
C LEU A 281 -9.09 7.15 2.34
N PRO A 282 -8.05 6.90 3.16
CA PRO A 282 -7.81 5.60 3.76
C PRO A 282 -9.01 5.00 4.53
N GLN A 283 -9.76 5.82 5.26
CA GLN A 283 -10.95 5.37 5.98
C GLN A 283 -12.09 4.99 5.02
N PHE A 284 -12.23 5.68 3.90
CA PHE A 284 -13.18 5.31 2.85
C PHE A 284 -12.78 3.99 2.18
N LEU A 285 -11.49 3.74 1.96
CA LEU A 285 -11.01 2.45 1.47
C LEU A 285 -11.36 1.32 2.42
N MET A 286 -11.18 1.52 3.72
CA MET A 286 -11.55 0.52 4.72
C MET A 286 -13.07 0.28 4.79
N ARG A 287 -13.88 1.32 4.64
CA ARG A 287 -15.32 1.19 4.52
C ARG A 287 -15.69 0.37 3.27
N TYR A 288 -15.08 0.64 2.13
CA TYR A 288 -15.27 -0.14 0.90
C TYR A 288 -14.91 -1.61 1.09
N ILE A 289 -13.75 -1.89 1.73
CA ILE A 289 -13.31 -3.25 2.04
C ILE A 289 -14.28 -3.95 3.01
N LYS A 290 -14.77 -3.25 4.03
CA LYS A 290 -15.77 -3.79 4.96
C LYS A 290 -17.06 -4.19 4.23
N GLU A 291 -17.52 -3.37 3.30
CA GLU A 291 -18.73 -3.62 2.49
C GLU A 291 -18.51 -4.66 1.38
N SER A 292 -17.24 -4.92 0.98
CA SER A 292 -16.90 -5.85 -0.08
C SER A 292 -16.94 -7.30 0.38
N THR A 293 -17.39 -8.19 -0.48
CA THR A 293 -17.27 -9.65 -0.33
C THR A 293 -15.95 -10.18 -0.89
N ASP A 294 -15.26 -9.40 -1.75
CA ASP A 294 -14.11 -9.84 -2.53
C ASP A 294 -12.76 -9.46 -1.88
N LEU A 295 -12.78 -8.57 -0.89
CA LEU A 295 -11.60 -8.09 -0.22
C LEU A 295 -11.72 -8.26 1.29
N ASP A 296 -10.64 -8.71 1.93
CA ASP A 296 -10.54 -8.94 3.37
C ASP A 296 -9.84 -7.80 4.08
N GLY A 297 -8.91 -7.11 3.41
CA GLY A 297 -8.09 -6.07 4.00
C GLY A 297 -7.37 -5.20 2.97
N ILE A 298 -6.43 -4.42 3.47
CA ILE A 298 -5.55 -3.56 2.69
C ILE A 298 -4.09 -3.81 3.06
N ARG A 299 -3.20 -3.79 2.07
CA ARG A 299 -1.74 -3.82 2.23
C ARG A 299 -1.17 -2.48 1.80
N TYR A 300 -0.28 -1.91 2.61
CA TYR A 300 0.28 -0.58 2.36
C TYR A 300 1.66 -0.43 2.99
N TYR A 301 2.47 0.52 2.51
CA TYR A 301 3.72 0.89 3.16
C TYR A 301 3.49 1.72 4.41
N SER A 302 4.28 1.45 5.45
CA SER A 302 4.35 2.29 6.64
C SER A 302 4.67 3.74 6.24
N THR A 303 3.98 4.68 6.87
CA THR A 303 4.26 6.11 6.71
C THR A 303 5.25 6.64 7.76
N LYS A 304 5.81 5.77 8.60
CA LYS A 304 6.76 6.10 9.67
C LYS A 304 8.20 5.91 9.19
N ARG A 305 8.81 6.97 8.65
CA ARG A 305 10.16 6.93 8.06
C ARG A 305 11.30 6.86 9.05
N CYS A 306 11.12 7.39 10.26
CA CYS A 306 12.24 7.71 11.16
C CYS A 306 12.95 6.48 11.76
N TYR A 307 12.46 5.26 11.54
CA TYR A 307 12.99 4.04 12.15
C TYR A 307 13.37 2.95 11.15
N ILE A 308 13.17 3.20 9.85
CA ILE A 308 13.40 2.20 8.81
C ILE A 308 14.34 2.85 7.79
N ASP A 309 15.60 2.41 7.76
CA ASP A 309 16.67 2.99 6.91
C ASP A 309 16.44 2.82 5.42
N ALA A 310 15.61 1.85 5.03
CA ALA A 310 15.21 1.63 3.66
C ALA A 310 13.75 1.21 3.58
N TRP A 311 13.04 1.70 2.55
CA TRP A 311 11.74 1.20 2.16
C TRP A 311 11.91 -0.20 1.55
N THR A 312 11.87 -1.20 2.40
CA THR A 312 11.93 -2.61 2.03
C THR A 312 10.56 -3.23 2.22
N ARG A 313 10.36 -4.46 1.78
CA ARG A 313 9.16 -5.24 2.10
C ARG A 313 8.92 -5.41 3.59
N ASN A 314 9.97 -5.30 4.40
CA ASN A 314 9.88 -5.26 5.86
C ASN A 314 9.15 -4.00 6.40
N SER A 315 8.82 -3.04 5.54
CA SER A 315 8.07 -1.82 5.88
C SER A 315 6.58 -1.90 5.55
N LEU A 316 6.07 -3.07 5.18
CA LEU A 316 4.67 -3.28 4.82
C LEU A 316 3.79 -3.49 6.05
N ASN A 317 2.61 -2.90 5.99
CA ASN A 317 1.53 -3.09 6.95
C ASN A 317 0.29 -3.64 6.28
N PHE A 318 -0.52 -4.29 7.07
CA PHE A 318 -1.84 -4.78 6.73
C PHE A 318 -2.87 -4.23 7.70
N ALA A 319 -4.06 -3.94 7.21
CA ALA A 319 -5.20 -3.61 8.03
C ALA A 319 -6.43 -4.39 7.55
N PHE A 320 -7.08 -5.07 8.47
CA PHE A 320 -8.26 -5.90 8.23
C PHE A 320 -9.42 -5.34 9.02
N PRO A 321 -10.49 -4.81 8.39
CA PRO A 321 -11.65 -4.31 9.09
C PRO A 321 -12.47 -5.45 9.66
N ALA A 322 -13.03 -5.26 10.83
CA ALA A 322 -14.11 -6.12 11.34
C ALA A 322 -15.29 -6.08 10.37
N LYS A 323 -15.74 -7.23 9.90
CA LYS A 323 -16.83 -7.36 8.92
C LYS A 323 -18.21 -7.32 9.57
N ALA A 324 -18.32 -7.88 10.78
CA ALA A 324 -19.59 -7.94 11.50
C ALA A 324 -19.95 -6.59 12.14
N ASP A 325 -21.27 -6.37 12.30
CA ASP A 325 -21.81 -5.25 13.09
C ASP A 325 -22.21 -5.76 14.47
N LYS A 326 -21.20 -5.94 15.33
CA LYS A 326 -21.39 -6.38 16.72
C LYS A 326 -21.42 -5.21 17.70
N LYS A 327 -22.02 -5.44 18.87
CA LYS A 327 -22.00 -4.47 19.97
C LYS A 327 -20.81 -4.68 20.89
N LYS A 328 -20.35 -5.93 21.04
CA LYS A 328 -19.31 -6.35 21.99
C LYS A 328 -18.42 -7.45 21.42
N GLY A 329 -17.25 -7.60 22.01
CA GLY A 329 -16.30 -8.66 21.72
C GLY A 329 -15.53 -8.45 20.43
N TYR A 330 -15.11 -9.56 19.83
CA TYR A 330 -14.25 -9.59 18.66
C TYR A 330 -15.02 -10.04 17.41
N ASP A 331 -14.46 -9.76 16.25
CA ASP A 331 -15.06 -10.11 14.95
C ASP A 331 -14.82 -11.59 14.62
N ASP A 332 -15.91 -12.33 14.38
CA ASP A 332 -15.84 -13.77 14.11
C ASP A 332 -15.15 -14.10 12.78
N PHE A 333 -15.20 -13.18 11.82
CA PHE A 333 -14.49 -13.36 10.55
C PHE A 333 -12.98 -13.33 10.80
N LEU A 334 -12.48 -12.35 11.53
CA LEU A 334 -11.05 -12.20 11.80
C LEU A 334 -10.53 -13.30 12.74
N THR A 335 -11.32 -13.72 13.76
CA THR A 335 -10.91 -14.80 14.67
C THR A 335 -10.82 -16.15 13.99
N LYS A 336 -11.58 -16.39 12.90
CA LYS A 336 -11.48 -17.58 12.07
C LYS A 336 -10.35 -17.53 11.05
N LYS A 337 -9.93 -16.33 10.63
CA LYS A 337 -8.88 -16.14 9.63
C LYS A 337 -7.47 -16.25 10.22
N PHE A 338 -7.29 -15.78 11.45
CA PHE A 338 -5.98 -15.62 12.06
C PHE A 338 -5.86 -16.39 13.36
N GLU A 339 -4.73 -17.06 13.52
CA GLU A 339 -4.24 -17.59 14.79
C GLU A 339 -2.97 -16.83 15.20
N LEU A 340 -2.69 -16.76 16.48
CA LEU A 340 -1.58 -16.01 17.04
C LEU A 340 -0.88 -16.75 18.18
N THR A 341 0.39 -16.40 18.41
CA THR A 341 1.18 -16.91 19.53
C THR A 341 0.74 -16.30 20.85
N GLU A 342 1.19 -16.87 21.99
CA GLU A 342 1.19 -16.11 23.24
C GLU A 342 2.04 -14.84 23.11
N PRO A 343 1.65 -13.72 23.74
CA PRO A 343 2.45 -12.52 23.73
C PRO A 343 3.76 -12.71 24.48
N VAL A 344 4.86 -12.27 23.88
CA VAL A 344 6.15 -12.14 24.55
C VAL A 344 6.33 -10.71 25.06
N ASP A 345 7.01 -10.56 26.18
CA ASP A 345 7.49 -9.27 26.66
C ASP A 345 8.80 -8.94 25.94
N LEU A 346 8.82 -7.84 25.18
CA LEU A 346 10.03 -7.49 24.41
C LEU A 346 11.21 -7.05 25.29
N ALA A 347 10.98 -6.69 26.54
CA ALA A 347 12.06 -6.41 27.52
C ALA A 347 12.86 -7.67 27.89
N ASP A 348 12.28 -8.87 27.73
CA ASP A 348 12.95 -10.13 28.05
C ASP A 348 14.06 -10.49 27.02
N TYR A 349 14.18 -9.74 25.92
CA TYR A 349 15.08 -10.04 24.79
C TYR A 349 16.07 -8.90 24.53
N ALA A 350 17.31 -9.22 24.19
CA ALA A 350 18.32 -8.20 23.90
C ALA A 350 17.96 -7.35 22.66
N ASP A 351 17.40 -8.00 21.63
CA ASP A 351 17.00 -7.34 20.39
C ASP A 351 15.73 -7.96 19.77
N LEU A 352 15.24 -7.38 18.67
CA LEU A 352 14.05 -7.86 17.97
C LEU A 352 14.28 -9.22 17.28
N ASN A 353 15.50 -9.57 16.91
CA ASN A 353 15.79 -10.86 16.28
C ASN A 353 15.62 -12.01 17.28
N GLN A 354 16.09 -11.84 18.51
CA GLN A 354 15.87 -12.85 19.57
C GLN A 354 14.38 -12.98 19.88
N ALA A 355 13.64 -11.87 19.97
CA ALA A 355 12.19 -11.92 20.16
C ALA A 355 11.48 -12.63 19.00
N LYS A 356 11.91 -12.39 17.75
CA LYS A 356 11.38 -13.08 16.57
C LYS A 356 11.59 -14.59 16.61
N ILE A 357 12.77 -15.04 17.02
CA ILE A 357 13.07 -16.48 17.20
C ILE A 357 12.18 -17.07 18.28
N ALA A 358 12.01 -16.39 19.42
CA ALA A 358 11.16 -16.85 20.51
C ALA A 358 9.69 -16.98 20.09
N LEU A 359 9.16 -16.02 19.32
CA LEU A 359 7.81 -16.08 18.76
C LEU A 359 7.66 -17.24 17.77
N GLY A 360 8.63 -17.45 16.89
CA GLY A 360 8.60 -18.54 15.89
C GLY A 360 8.63 -19.95 16.48
N ASN A 361 9.04 -20.10 17.74
CA ASN A 361 9.07 -21.38 18.45
C ASN A 361 7.80 -21.69 19.25
N GLN A 362 6.80 -20.81 19.23
CA GLN A 362 5.55 -20.97 19.98
C GLN A 362 4.47 -21.67 19.17
N THR A 363 3.48 -22.21 19.87
CA THR A 363 2.23 -22.69 19.27
C THR A 363 1.32 -21.54 18.94
N TYR A 364 0.51 -21.72 17.88
CA TYR A 364 -0.50 -20.75 17.45
C TYR A 364 -1.88 -21.25 17.86
N GLU A 365 -2.72 -20.36 18.30
CA GLU A 365 -4.10 -20.64 18.67
C GLU A 365 -5.03 -19.55 18.16
N MET A 366 -6.25 -19.94 17.81
CA MET A 366 -7.31 -18.98 17.51
C MET A 366 -7.71 -18.22 18.77
N LEU A 367 -8.20 -17.00 18.59
CA LEU A 367 -8.75 -16.22 19.68
C LEU A 367 -10.13 -16.80 20.06
N GLU A 368 -10.27 -17.25 21.31
CA GLU A 368 -11.54 -17.71 21.90
C GLU A 368 -12.44 -16.55 22.38
#